data_a6e01f9f3a70b48fabbea0261fe45775
#
_entry.id   a6e01f9f3a70b48fabbea0261fe45775
#
_cell.length_a   1.000
_cell.length_b   1.000
_cell.length_c   1.000
_cell.angle_alpha   90.00
_cell.angle_beta   90.00
_cell.angle_gamma   90.00
#
_symmetry.space_group_name_H-M   'P 1'
#
loop_
_entity.id
_entity.type
_entity.pdbx_description
1 polymer ?
#
loop_
_entity_poly.entity_id
_entity_poly.type
_entity_poly.pdbx_seq_one_letter_code
_entity_poly.pdbx_strand_id
1 'polypeptide(L)'
;MKISQTKDIRTANSLTIIRHILDKKEISRARISEDTGLNKATVSTIVKDWMNLKLVEETTTGDSNGGRRPIILTLSEHAGYCIAVDMGVSHVNLILANIKNEIVARNSFSIHDTAFSNVYASLCSAIDQLTSQMPPSTYGLLGISLAVRGIIDLDGVIRFIPKLAWHNVDICSLLSDRYQVPVHIDNDGNLGASMESRLHPQYEELTVLSISDTISCGLITRGSLVRGYLGFANAVGHHTINIHETHQCSCGKYGCWEQYCSDQSLIEGTNHLRETQIHTIEEYIDLVKQQDPAALTVLRHFIKNLAIGLSNIIFFMNSEMIIMNSKLLRAFPYLLPEIMKATVLPITHSQEILLSTLGDEGPILGASRKAIEEFFAFLISK
;
A
#
# COMPACT_ATOMS: atom_id res chain seq x y z
N MET A 1 23.00 2.11 -31.66
CA MET A 1 21.65 2.64 -31.41
C MET A 1 20.51 1.60 -31.57
N LYS A 2 20.42 0.84 -32.70
CA LYS A 2 19.32 -0.16 -32.90
C LYS A 2 19.27 -1.34 -31.89
N ILE A 3 20.40 -1.82 -31.39
CA ILE A 3 20.47 -2.98 -30.50
C ILE A 3 19.94 -2.61 -29.08
N SER A 4 20.20 -1.40 -28.60
CA SER A 4 19.68 -0.86 -27.35
C SER A 4 18.15 -0.78 -27.38
N GLN A 5 17.56 -0.20 -28.43
CA GLN A 5 16.10 -0.08 -28.56
C GLN A 5 15.37 -1.43 -28.57
N THR A 6 15.95 -2.48 -29.19
CA THR A 6 15.34 -3.81 -29.25
C THR A 6 15.39 -4.51 -27.88
N LYS A 7 16.47 -4.34 -27.11
CA LYS A 7 16.58 -4.87 -25.75
C LYS A 7 15.58 -4.16 -24.82
N ASP A 8 15.44 -2.85 -24.92
CA ASP A 8 14.52 -2.05 -24.13
C ASP A 8 13.05 -2.44 -24.39
N ILE A 9 12.67 -2.65 -25.65
CA ILE A 9 11.32 -3.11 -26.04
C ILE A 9 11.04 -4.52 -25.47
N ARG A 10 12.00 -5.45 -25.58
CA ARG A 10 11.82 -6.81 -25.04
C ARG A 10 11.66 -6.79 -23.53
N THR A 11 12.45 -5.98 -22.83
CA THR A 11 12.36 -5.77 -21.38
C THR A 11 10.98 -5.25 -21.01
N ALA A 12 10.48 -4.20 -21.66
CA ALA A 12 9.16 -3.64 -21.41
C ALA A 12 8.04 -4.68 -21.65
N ASN A 13 8.12 -5.42 -22.77
CA ASN A 13 7.15 -6.48 -23.08
C ASN A 13 7.17 -7.61 -22.04
N SER A 14 8.35 -8.01 -21.56
CA SER A 14 8.52 -9.05 -20.53
C SER A 14 7.90 -8.61 -19.22
N LEU A 15 8.13 -7.36 -18.77
CA LEU A 15 7.49 -6.80 -17.58
C LEU A 15 5.98 -6.68 -17.73
N THR A 16 5.49 -6.28 -18.91
CA THR A 16 4.05 -6.21 -19.17
C THR A 16 3.40 -7.59 -19.05
N ILE A 17 3.95 -8.62 -19.67
CA ILE A 17 3.42 -9.98 -19.64
C ILE A 17 3.41 -10.53 -18.20
N ILE A 18 4.53 -10.40 -17.47
CA ILE A 18 4.61 -10.96 -16.12
C ILE A 18 3.65 -10.23 -15.15
N ARG A 19 3.47 -8.92 -15.31
CA ARG A 19 2.46 -8.16 -14.56
C ARG A 19 1.05 -8.67 -14.82
N HIS A 20 0.69 -8.95 -16.08
CA HIS A 20 -0.63 -9.52 -16.41
C HIS A 20 -0.84 -10.90 -15.77
N ILE A 21 0.19 -11.78 -15.77
CA ILE A 21 0.09 -13.08 -15.09
C ILE A 21 -0.11 -12.88 -13.57
N LEU A 22 0.64 -11.96 -12.97
CA LEU A 22 0.57 -11.67 -11.55
C LEU A 22 -0.77 -11.04 -11.15
N ASP A 23 -1.34 -10.14 -11.99
CA ASP A 23 -2.62 -9.46 -11.71
C ASP A 23 -3.82 -10.39 -11.88
N LYS A 24 -3.80 -11.24 -12.90
CA LYS A 24 -4.92 -12.15 -13.22
C LYS A 24 -4.82 -13.48 -12.49
N LYS A 25 -3.66 -13.79 -11.86
CA LYS A 25 -3.32 -15.07 -11.22
C LYS A 25 -3.36 -16.28 -12.19
N GLU A 26 -4.39 -16.36 -13.01
CA GLU A 26 -4.62 -17.38 -14.03
C GLU A 26 -5.03 -16.71 -15.35
N ILE A 27 -4.24 -16.93 -16.42
CA ILE A 27 -4.47 -16.29 -17.71
C ILE A 27 -3.92 -17.14 -18.87
N SER A 28 -4.61 -17.17 -20.02
CA SER A 28 -4.10 -17.84 -21.22
C SER A 28 -3.19 -16.93 -22.05
N ARG A 29 -2.27 -17.52 -22.85
CA ARG A 29 -1.45 -16.75 -23.81
C ARG A 29 -2.29 -15.92 -24.78
N ALA A 30 -3.42 -16.46 -25.21
CA ALA A 30 -4.34 -15.76 -26.10
C ALA A 30 -4.88 -14.48 -25.44
N ARG A 31 -5.29 -14.61 -24.19
CA ARG A 31 -5.83 -13.47 -23.42
C ARG A 31 -4.75 -12.41 -23.14
N ILE A 32 -3.50 -12.83 -22.82
CA ILE A 32 -2.38 -11.87 -22.70
C ILE A 32 -2.17 -11.09 -24.01
N SER A 33 -2.23 -11.79 -25.16
CA SER A 33 -2.08 -11.15 -26.49
C SER A 33 -3.20 -10.14 -26.77
N GLU A 34 -4.44 -10.45 -26.39
CA GLU A 34 -5.59 -9.56 -26.51
C GLU A 34 -5.48 -8.33 -25.61
N ASP A 35 -5.20 -8.54 -24.32
CA ASP A 35 -5.16 -7.49 -23.31
C ASP A 35 -3.98 -6.52 -23.51
N THR A 36 -2.84 -7.02 -24.03
CA THR A 36 -1.62 -6.22 -24.22
C THR A 36 -1.42 -5.68 -25.64
N GLY A 37 -2.16 -6.18 -26.62
CA GLY A 37 -1.93 -5.90 -28.04
C GLY A 37 -0.65 -6.52 -28.61
N LEU A 38 0.10 -7.30 -27.83
CA LEU A 38 1.31 -7.99 -28.30
C LEU A 38 0.93 -9.16 -29.20
N ASN A 39 1.72 -9.40 -30.24
CA ASN A 39 1.47 -10.55 -31.09
C ASN A 39 1.72 -11.89 -30.37
N LYS A 40 0.98 -12.94 -30.78
CA LYS A 40 1.01 -14.28 -30.17
C LYS A 40 2.41 -14.92 -30.13
N ALA A 41 3.26 -14.65 -31.12
CA ALA A 41 4.61 -15.19 -31.18
C ALA A 41 5.50 -14.55 -30.10
N THR A 42 5.42 -13.23 -29.92
CA THR A 42 6.13 -12.51 -28.84
C THR A 42 5.71 -13.00 -27.47
N VAL A 43 4.40 -13.11 -27.21
CA VAL A 43 3.87 -13.63 -25.94
C VAL A 43 4.39 -15.05 -25.70
N SER A 44 4.30 -15.93 -26.70
CA SER A 44 4.75 -17.33 -26.58
C SER A 44 6.24 -17.45 -26.28
N THR A 45 7.08 -16.62 -26.92
CA THR A 45 8.53 -16.61 -26.68
C THR A 45 8.85 -16.17 -25.26
N ILE A 46 8.28 -15.04 -24.81
CA ILE A 46 8.55 -14.49 -23.48
C ILE A 46 8.03 -15.43 -22.38
N VAL A 47 6.83 -16.00 -22.54
CA VAL A 47 6.30 -16.99 -21.59
C VAL A 47 7.20 -18.22 -21.51
N LYS A 48 7.73 -18.70 -22.65
CA LYS A 48 8.68 -19.83 -22.65
C LYS A 48 9.95 -19.48 -21.87
N ASP A 49 10.47 -18.27 -21.98
CA ASP A 49 11.62 -17.82 -21.20
C ASP A 49 11.33 -17.85 -19.70
N TRP A 50 10.15 -17.35 -19.27
CA TRP A 50 9.72 -17.39 -17.87
C TRP A 50 9.50 -18.83 -17.36
N MET A 51 9.02 -19.74 -18.21
CA MET A 51 8.89 -21.15 -17.85
C MET A 51 10.27 -21.83 -17.70
N ASN A 52 11.22 -21.53 -18.60
CA ASN A 52 12.59 -22.04 -18.49
C ASN A 52 13.27 -21.57 -17.19
N LEU A 53 12.94 -20.38 -16.72
CA LEU A 53 13.37 -19.82 -15.43
C LEU A 53 12.55 -20.36 -14.25
N LYS A 54 11.60 -21.27 -14.46
CA LYS A 54 10.71 -21.84 -13.43
C LYS A 54 9.92 -20.79 -12.64
N LEU A 55 9.59 -19.68 -13.29
CA LEU A 55 8.81 -18.57 -12.69
C LEU A 55 7.34 -18.63 -13.08
N VAL A 56 7.04 -19.23 -14.24
CA VAL A 56 5.69 -19.45 -14.77
C VAL A 56 5.49 -20.93 -15.07
N GLU A 57 4.32 -21.44 -14.81
CA GLU A 57 3.92 -22.81 -15.12
C GLU A 57 2.59 -22.86 -15.86
N GLU A 58 2.37 -23.95 -16.59
CA GLU A 58 1.12 -24.26 -17.30
C GLU A 58 0.24 -25.16 -16.43
N THR A 59 -1.01 -24.76 -16.27
CA THR A 59 -2.04 -25.55 -15.59
C THR A 59 -3.15 -25.94 -16.58
N THR A 60 -3.81 -27.08 -16.35
CA THR A 60 -4.82 -27.66 -17.29
C THR A 60 -6.26 -27.35 -16.86
N THR A 61 -6.52 -26.36 -16.03
CA THR A 61 -7.82 -26.11 -15.37
C THR A 61 -8.72 -25.11 -16.08
N GLY A 62 -8.76 -25.07 -17.41
CA GLY A 62 -9.72 -24.26 -18.12
C GLY A 62 -11.02 -25.01 -18.42
N ASP A 63 -12.21 -24.46 -18.13
CA ASP A 63 -13.49 -24.95 -18.60
C ASP A 63 -13.56 -24.87 -20.12
N SER A 64 -13.95 -25.98 -20.79
CA SER A 64 -14.07 -26.00 -22.26
C SER A 64 -15.54 -25.94 -22.69
N ASN A 65 -15.90 -24.90 -23.42
CA ASN A 65 -17.16 -24.84 -24.16
C ASN A 65 -17.07 -25.58 -25.52
N GLY A 66 -16.63 -26.86 -25.51
CA GLY A 66 -16.65 -27.70 -26.71
C GLY A 66 -15.41 -27.68 -27.63
N GLY A 67 -14.27 -27.11 -27.20
CA GLY A 67 -12.99 -27.06 -27.92
C GLY A 67 -11.82 -27.64 -27.11
N ARG A 68 -10.58 -27.58 -27.66
CA ARG A 68 -9.36 -27.89 -26.88
C ARG A 68 -9.27 -26.98 -25.67
N ARG A 69 -9.17 -27.53 -24.48
CA ARG A 69 -9.04 -26.75 -23.22
C ARG A 69 -7.90 -25.73 -23.33
N PRO A 70 -8.12 -24.45 -22.98
CA PRO A 70 -7.06 -23.46 -23.00
C PRO A 70 -5.98 -23.83 -21.96
N ILE A 71 -4.73 -23.64 -22.35
CA ILE A 71 -3.60 -23.75 -21.43
C ILE A 71 -3.57 -22.47 -20.62
N ILE A 72 -3.67 -22.60 -19.32
CA ILE A 72 -3.65 -21.50 -18.37
C ILE A 72 -2.22 -21.36 -17.82
N LEU A 73 -1.76 -20.12 -17.71
CA LEU A 73 -0.49 -19.74 -17.12
C LEU A 73 -0.74 -19.22 -15.71
N THR A 74 0.12 -19.60 -14.79
CA THR A 74 0.19 -19.06 -13.43
C THR A 74 1.65 -18.89 -13.03
N LEU A 75 1.92 -18.06 -12.01
CA LEU A 75 3.25 -18.03 -11.39
C LEU A 75 3.51 -19.33 -10.64
N SER A 76 4.73 -19.81 -10.65
CA SER A 76 5.12 -21.00 -9.89
C SER A 76 5.25 -20.65 -8.41
N GLU A 77 4.36 -21.18 -7.57
CA GLU A 77 4.25 -20.87 -6.15
C GLU A 77 5.58 -21.05 -5.40
N HIS A 78 6.37 -22.04 -5.79
CA HIS A 78 7.65 -22.36 -5.18
C HIS A 78 8.85 -21.68 -5.88
N ALA A 79 8.62 -20.66 -6.71
CA ALA A 79 9.73 -19.92 -7.31
C ALA A 79 10.54 -19.16 -6.27
N GLY A 80 9.89 -18.48 -5.32
CA GLY A 80 10.55 -17.77 -4.26
C GLY A 80 9.57 -16.96 -3.41
N TYR A 81 10.12 -16.26 -2.42
CA TYR A 81 9.36 -15.53 -1.41
C TYR A 81 9.90 -14.11 -1.24
N CYS A 82 9.06 -13.18 -0.84
CA CYS A 82 9.47 -11.84 -0.47
C CYS A 82 9.04 -11.52 0.97
N ILE A 83 9.72 -10.56 1.58
CA ILE A 83 9.32 -9.99 2.86
C ILE A 83 8.77 -8.61 2.61
N ALA A 84 7.57 -8.37 3.11
CA ALA A 84 6.98 -7.04 3.17
C ALA A 84 6.86 -6.60 4.63
N VAL A 85 7.12 -5.31 4.83
CA VAL A 85 7.13 -4.65 6.14
C VAL A 85 6.14 -3.50 6.11
N ASP A 86 5.21 -3.44 7.04
CA ASP A 86 4.42 -2.25 7.34
C ASP A 86 4.96 -1.63 8.64
N MET A 87 5.70 -0.53 8.49
CA MET A 87 6.32 0.19 9.58
C MET A 87 5.38 1.28 10.10
N GLY A 88 4.61 0.93 11.12
CA GLY A 88 3.79 1.87 11.88
C GLY A 88 4.62 2.73 12.82
N VAL A 89 3.94 3.53 13.65
CA VAL A 89 4.59 4.40 14.65
C VAL A 89 4.77 3.70 16.01
N SER A 90 3.94 2.72 16.33
CA SER A 90 3.97 1.94 17.57
C SER A 90 4.23 0.45 17.36
N HIS A 91 3.98 -0.06 16.16
CA HIS A 91 4.11 -1.45 15.79
C HIS A 91 4.69 -1.58 14.40
N VAL A 92 5.45 -2.66 14.17
CA VAL A 92 5.91 -3.08 12.85
C VAL A 92 5.32 -4.45 12.56
N ASN A 93 4.64 -4.57 11.41
CA ASN A 93 4.10 -5.83 10.94
C ASN A 93 4.94 -6.31 9.75
N LEU A 94 5.19 -7.62 9.70
CA LEU A 94 5.92 -8.25 8.61
C LEU A 94 5.13 -9.45 8.07
N ILE A 95 5.23 -9.65 6.78
CA ILE A 95 4.75 -10.88 6.14
C ILE A 95 5.85 -11.52 5.30
N LEU A 96 5.87 -12.84 5.27
CA LEU A 96 6.50 -13.63 4.24
C LEU A 96 5.41 -13.97 3.22
N ALA A 97 5.59 -13.59 1.97
CA ALA A 97 4.64 -13.89 0.90
C ALA A 97 5.34 -14.64 -0.24
N ASN A 98 4.61 -15.53 -0.91
CA ASN A 98 5.09 -16.20 -2.11
C ASN A 98 5.03 -15.27 -3.34
N ILE A 99 5.58 -15.72 -4.47
CA ILE A 99 5.61 -14.94 -5.72
C ILE A 99 4.21 -14.62 -6.29
N LYS A 100 3.15 -15.29 -5.81
CA LYS A 100 1.75 -14.99 -6.16
C LYS A 100 1.15 -13.87 -5.29
N ASN A 101 1.95 -13.27 -4.41
CA ASN A 101 1.51 -12.30 -3.40
C ASN A 101 0.55 -12.90 -2.36
N GLU A 102 0.72 -14.16 -2.00
CA GLU A 102 -0.06 -14.86 -0.99
C GLU A 102 0.76 -14.98 0.30
N ILE A 103 0.15 -14.68 1.43
CA ILE A 103 0.81 -14.64 2.74
C ILE A 103 1.07 -16.07 3.23
N VAL A 104 2.33 -16.37 3.52
CA VAL A 104 2.80 -17.67 4.03
C VAL A 104 3.01 -17.64 5.54
N ALA A 105 3.58 -16.55 6.06
CA ALA A 105 3.83 -16.36 7.49
C ALA A 105 3.73 -14.88 7.86
N ARG A 106 3.53 -14.63 9.15
CA ARG A 106 3.43 -13.28 9.73
C ARG A 106 4.36 -13.16 10.93
N ASN A 107 4.88 -11.96 11.14
CA ASN A 107 5.59 -11.58 12.36
C ASN A 107 5.25 -10.14 12.70
N SER A 108 5.42 -9.75 13.95
CA SER A 108 5.22 -8.36 14.37
C SER A 108 6.00 -8.07 15.65
N PHE A 109 6.31 -6.79 15.88
CA PHE A 109 6.88 -6.32 17.13
C PHE A 109 6.43 -4.89 17.44
N SER A 110 6.41 -4.54 18.73
CA SER A 110 6.09 -3.20 19.20
C SER A 110 7.34 -2.33 19.26
N ILE A 111 7.19 -1.05 18.89
CA ILE A 111 8.24 -0.03 19.02
C ILE A 111 8.07 0.61 20.40
N HIS A 112 8.96 0.28 21.33
CA HIS A 112 9.02 0.89 22.67
C HIS A 112 10.10 1.98 22.75
N ASP A 113 11.14 1.86 21.93
CA ASP A 113 12.23 2.81 21.79
C ASP A 113 12.33 3.22 20.33
N THR A 114 12.22 4.51 20.05
CA THR A 114 12.22 5.07 18.70
C THR A 114 13.61 5.24 18.10
N ALA A 115 14.69 4.94 18.87
CA ALA A 115 16.06 5.00 18.34
C ALA A 115 16.19 4.06 17.13
N PHE A 116 16.66 4.60 16.01
CA PHE A 116 16.77 3.86 14.75
C PHE A 116 17.53 2.52 14.92
N SER A 117 18.65 2.53 15.65
CA SER A 117 19.46 1.31 15.88
C SER A 117 18.68 0.17 16.52
N ASN A 118 17.79 0.48 17.47
CA ASN A 118 17.01 -0.51 18.20
C ASN A 118 15.86 -1.05 17.38
N VAL A 119 15.16 -0.17 16.64
CA VAL A 119 14.12 -0.59 15.70
C VAL A 119 14.72 -1.41 14.55
N TYR A 120 15.86 -0.99 14.00
CA TYR A 120 16.58 -1.73 12.95
C TYR A 120 17.02 -3.13 13.43
N ALA A 121 17.55 -3.24 14.64
CA ALA A 121 17.93 -4.54 15.20
C ALA A 121 16.73 -5.48 15.36
N SER A 122 15.60 -4.95 15.86
CA SER A 122 14.34 -5.71 15.99
C SER A 122 13.78 -6.11 14.63
N LEU A 123 13.85 -5.21 13.64
CA LEU A 123 13.45 -5.48 12.26
C LEU A 123 14.28 -6.62 11.66
N CYS A 124 15.61 -6.57 11.78
CA CYS A 124 16.48 -7.63 11.30
C CYS A 124 16.16 -8.98 11.97
N SER A 125 15.93 -8.99 13.29
CA SER A 125 15.54 -10.21 14.01
C SER A 125 14.22 -10.79 13.48
N ALA A 126 13.22 -9.94 13.22
CA ALA A 126 11.93 -10.38 12.68
C ALA A 126 12.05 -10.90 11.23
N ILE A 127 12.89 -10.27 10.41
CA ILE A 127 13.20 -10.73 9.05
C ILE A 127 13.90 -12.09 9.09
N ASP A 128 14.92 -12.26 9.96
CA ASP A 128 15.68 -13.52 10.12
C ASP A 128 14.74 -14.66 10.57
N GLN A 129 13.79 -14.39 11.47
CA GLN A 129 12.77 -15.36 11.90
C GLN A 129 11.85 -15.79 10.73
N LEU A 130 11.34 -14.84 9.93
CA LEU A 130 10.51 -15.17 8.76
C LEU A 130 11.31 -15.91 7.70
N THR A 131 12.54 -15.52 7.44
CA THR A 131 13.42 -16.19 6.48
C THR A 131 13.70 -17.64 6.91
N SER A 132 13.83 -17.91 8.21
CA SER A 132 14.01 -19.30 8.73
C SER A 132 12.79 -20.19 8.53
N GLN A 133 11.59 -19.61 8.36
CA GLN A 133 10.33 -20.33 8.08
C GLN A 133 10.06 -20.49 6.58
N MET A 134 10.92 -19.92 5.73
CA MET A 134 10.71 -19.94 4.28
C MET A 134 10.80 -21.35 3.74
N PRO A 135 9.77 -21.84 2.99
CA PRO A 135 9.84 -23.14 2.36
C PRO A 135 10.94 -23.21 1.30
N PRO A 136 11.44 -24.40 0.96
CA PRO A 136 12.39 -24.57 -0.15
C PRO A 136 11.86 -23.99 -1.45
N SER A 137 12.69 -23.24 -2.16
CA SER A 137 12.29 -22.56 -3.40
C SER A 137 13.46 -22.38 -4.37
N THR A 138 13.15 -22.08 -5.64
CA THR A 138 14.16 -21.94 -6.70
C THR A 138 15.08 -20.74 -6.47
N TYR A 139 14.52 -19.60 -6.03
CA TYR A 139 15.23 -18.33 -5.91
C TYR A 139 15.45 -17.87 -4.46
N GLY A 140 14.87 -18.56 -3.49
CA GLY A 140 14.96 -18.14 -2.09
C GLY A 140 14.21 -16.83 -1.83
N LEU A 141 14.85 -15.91 -1.10
CA LEU A 141 14.33 -14.57 -0.84
C LEU A 141 14.49 -13.71 -2.11
N LEU A 142 13.37 -13.25 -2.65
CA LEU A 142 13.29 -12.45 -3.89
C LEU A 142 13.63 -10.98 -3.65
N GLY A 143 13.23 -10.45 -2.50
CA GLY A 143 13.41 -9.06 -2.14
C GLY A 143 12.68 -8.69 -0.86
N ILE A 144 12.92 -7.47 -0.39
CA ILE A 144 12.30 -6.88 0.80
C ILE A 144 11.66 -5.56 0.37
N SER A 145 10.45 -5.26 0.84
CA SER A 145 9.83 -3.94 0.61
C SER A 145 9.18 -3.42 1.87
N LEU A 146 9.34 -2.11 2.10
CA LEU A 146 8.85 -1.44 3.30
C LEU A 146 7.79 -0.40 2.93
N ALA A 147 6.65 -0.47 3.60
CA ALA A 147 5.64 0.57 3.65
C ALA A 147 5.88 1.39 4.92
N VAL A 148 6.09 2.69 4.80
CA VAL A 148 6.53 3.54 5.93
C VAL A 148 5.64 4.78 6.03
N ARG A 149 5.24 5.12 7.25
CA ARG A 149 4.47 6.35 7.54
C ARG A 149 5.39 7.56 7.65
N GLY A 150 5.92 8.01 6.52
CA GLY A 150 6.89 9.09 6.47
C GLY A 150 7.12 9.65 5.07
N ILE A 151 8.03 10.60 4.99
CA ILE A 151 8.46 11.21 3.73
C ILE A 151 9.65 10.41 3.18
N ILE A 152 9.44 9.77 2.04
CA ILE A 152 10.43 8.97 1.32
C ILE A 152 10.71 9.66 -0.01
N ASP A 153 11.99 9.86 -0.32
CA ASP A 153 12.36 10.44 -1.62
C ASP A 153 12.43 9.40 -2.74
N LEU A 154 12.71 9.89 -3.96
CA LEU A 154 12.78 9.04 -5.15
C LEU A 154 13.95 8.05 -5.14
N ASP A 155 14.97 8.30 -4.33
CA ASP A 155 16.14 7.43 -4.15
C ASP A 155 15.90 6.37 -3.06
N GLY A 156 14.72 6.38 -2.40
CA GLY A 156 14.38 5.43 -1.34
C GLY A 156 14.98 5.77 0.02
N VAL A 157 15.38 7.04 0.24
CA VAL A 157 15.87 7.51 1.54
C VAL A 157 14.70 8.04 2.37
N ILE A 158 14.60 7.61 3.61
CA ILE A 158 13.68 8.20 4.60
C ILE A 158 14.17 9.62 4.91
N ARG A 159 13.47 10.62 4.39
CA ARG A 159 13.81 12.02 4.69
C ARG A 159 13.30 12.45 6.03
N PHE A 160 12.10 11.97 6.41
CA PHE A 160 11.54 12.30 7.70
C PHE A 160 10.40 11.35 8.10
N ILE A 161 10.45 10.79 9.31
CA ILE A 161 9.32 10.15 9.99
C ILE A 161 9.04 10.96 11.26
N PRO A 162 8.00 11.83 11.28
CA PRO A 162 7.77 12.74 12.39
C PRO A 162 7.66 12.08 13.76
N LYS A 163 6.85 11.03 13.87
CA LYS A 163 6.57 10.35 15.14
C LYS A 163 7.73 9.51 15.68
N LEU A 164 8.67 9.08 14.82
CA LEU A 164 9.90 8.37 15.23
C LEU A 164 11.10 9.31 15.33
N ALA A 165 10.97 10.57 14.91
CA ALA A 165 12.04 11.56 14.82
C ALA A 165 13.24 11.08 13.98
N TRP A 166 13.02 10.28 12.94
CA TRP A 166 14.07 9.83 12.03
C TRP A 166 14.26 10.83 10.88
N HIS A 167 15.53 11.11 10.59
CA HIS A 167 15.93 12.04 9.52
C HIS A 167 17.03 11.44 8.67
N ASN A 168 16.90 11.49 7.35
CA ASN A 168 17.91 11.10 6.37
C ASN A 168 18.48 9.69 6.63
N VAL A 169 17.59 8.69 6.74
CA VAL A 169 17.98 7.29 7.00
C VAL A 169 17.88 6.48 5.70
N ASP A 170 18.98 5.90 5.27
CA ASP A 170 19.05 4.95 4.15
C ASP A 170 18.95 3.51 4.67
N ILE A 171 17.74 3.09 5.01
CA ILE A 171 17.47 1.72 5.47
C ILE A 171 17.57 0.70 4.34
N CYS A 172 17.35 1.15 3.08
CA CYS A 172 17.41 0.27 1.92
C CYS A 172 18.82 -0.27 1.69
N SER A 173 19.83 0.59 1.74
CA SER A 173 21.22 0.16 1.61
C SER A 173 21.62 -0.79 2.76
N LEU A 174 21.25 -0.48 4.00
CA LEU A 174 21.56 -1.34 5.16
C LEU A 174 20.95 -2.74 5.04
N LEU A 175 19.68 -2.85 4.61
CA LEU A 175 19.02 -4.14 4.41
C LEU A 175 19.55 -4.86 3.17
N SER A 176 19.83 -4.15 2.07
CA SER A 176 20.40 -4.74 0.85
C SER A 176 21.79 -5.32 1.10
N ASP A 177 22.63 -4.62 1.86
CA ASP A 177 23.97 -5.09 2.24
C ASP A 177 23.89 -6.34 3.15
N ARG A 178 22.89 -6.40 4.04
CA ARG A 178 22.73 -7.54 4.94
C ARG A 178 22.15 -8.79 4.25
N TYR A 179 21.11 -8.62 3.44
CA TYR A 179 20.34 -9.75 2.88
C TYR A 179 20.69 -10.08 1.44
N GLN A 180 21.46 -9.25 0.75
CA GLN A 180 21.93 -9.43 -0.63
C GLN A 180 20.77 -9.61 -1.63
N VAL A 181 19.65 -8.92 -1.41
CA VAL A 181 18.46 -8.90 -2.27
C VAL A 181 18.05 -7.46 -2.57
N PRO A 182 17.26 -7.22 -3.62
CA PRO A 182 16.66 -5.92 -3.87
C PRO A 182 15.80 -5.47 -2.68
N VAL A 183 15.98 -4.21 -2.26
CA VAL A 183 15.18 -3.59 -1.21
C VAL A 183 14.48 -2.36 -1.76
N HIS A 184 13.20 -2.24 -1.49
CA HIS A 184 12.38 -1.10 -1.89
C HIS A 184 11.70 -0.49 -0.66
N ILE A 185 11.47 0.81 -0.69
CA ILE A 185 10.71 1.53 0.33
C ILE A 185 9.82 2.56 -0.34
N ASP A 186 8.62 2.75 0.18
CA ASP A 186 7.73 3.83 -0.22
C ASP A 186 6.81 4.21 0.96
N ASN A 187 6.13 5.34 0.81
CA ASN A 187 5.07 5.73 1.73
C ASN A 187 3.93 4.70 1.72
N ASP A 188 3.36 4.43 2.90
CA ASP A 188 2.27 3.47 3.10
C ASP A 188 1.02 3.79 2.25
N GLY A 189 0.67 5.07 2.11
CA GLY A 189 -0.42 5.51 1.23
C GLY A 189 -0.15 5.20 -0.24
N ASN A 190 1.09 5.38 -0.70
CA ASN A 190 1.49 5.06 -2.07
C ASN A 190 1.37 3.56 -2.37
N LEU A 191 1.86 2.71 -1.46
CA LEU A 191 1.80 1.26 -1.64
C LEU A 191 0.37 0.74 -1.51
N GLY A 192 -0.42 1.28 -0.58
CA GLY A 192 -1.84 1.00 -0.46
C GLY A 192 -2.61 1.37 -1.74
N ALA A 193 -2.39 2.57 -2.28
CA ALA A 193 -3.02 3.02 -3.52
C ALA A 193 -2.60 2.18 -4.72
N SER A 194 -1.33 1.80 -4.80
CA SER A 194 -0.85 0.89 -5.84
C SER A 194 -1.55 -0.48 -5.79
N MET A 195 -1.91 -0.97 -4.61
CA MET A 195 -2.65 -2.23 -4.47
C MET A 195 -4.14 -2.06 -4.78
N GLU A 196 -4.78 -1.00 -4.29
CA GLU A 196 -6.19 -0.69 -4.59
C GLU A 196 -6.44 -0.46 -6.08
N SER A 197 -5.54 0.23 -6.78
CA SER A 197 -5.68 0.47 -8.22
C SER A 197 -5.73 -0.81 -9.06
N ARG A 198 -5.13 -1.91 -8.57
CA ARG A 198 -5.18 -3.22 -9.23
C ARG A 198 -6.51 -3.93 -9.03
N LEU A 199 -7.18 -3.65 -7.92
CA LEU A 199 -8.54 -4.17 -7.66
C LEU A 199 -9.60 -3.37 -8.43
N HIS A 200 -9.27 -2.15 -8.81
CA HIS A 200 -10.15 -1.20 -9.49
C HIS A 200 -9.55 -0.71 -10.82
N PRO A 201 -9.17 -1.62 -11.75
CA PRO A 201 -8.43 -1.27 -12.97
C PRO A 201 -9.24 -0.43 -13.98
N GLN A 202 -10.54 -0.25 -13.75
CA GLN A 202 -11.43 0.58 -14.57
C GLN A 202 -11.26 2.08 -14.30
N TYR A 203 -10.63 2.48 -13.19
CA TYR A 203 -10.40 3.88 -12.83
C TYR A 203 -8.95 4.28 -13.09
N GLU A 204 -8.75 5.32 -13.87
CA GLU A 204 -7.42 5.90 -14.14
C GLU A 204 -7.07 7.01 -13.15
N GLU A 205 -8.07 7.65 -12.54
CA GLU A 205 -7.93 8.73 -11.56
C GLU A 205 -8.48 8.27 -10.21
N LEU A 206 -7.60 7.76 -9.35
CA LEU A 206 -7.95 7.15 -8.07
C LEU A 206 -7.20 7.83 -6.92
N THR A 207 -7.92 8.17 -5.85
CA THR A 207 -7.34 8.60 -4.58
C THR A 207 -7.63 7.54 -3.51
N VAL A 208 -6.59 7.10 -2.81
CA VAL A 208 -6.73 6.22 -1.64
C VAL A 208 -6.32 7.00 -0.40
N LEU A 209 -7.25 7.12 0.55
CA LEU A 209 -7.05 7.81 1.81
C LEU A 209 -7.06 6.79 2.95
N SER A 210 -5.95 6.64 3.64
CA SER A 210 -5.82 5.77 4.81
C SER A 210 -5.82 6.61 6.09
N ILE A 211 -6.74 6.28 6.99
CA ILE A 211 -6.91 6.90 8.31
C ILE A 211 -6.60 5.84 9.36
N SER A 212 -5.50 6.04 10.04
CA SER A 212 -4.99 5.20 11.14
C SER A 212 -4.36 6.10 12.20
N ASP A 213 -3.23 5.71 12.79
CA ASP A 213 -2.43 6.59 13.67
C ASP A 213 -2.02 7.91 12.98
N THR A 214 -1.99 7.91 11.66
CA THR A 214 -1.73 9.06 10.78
C THR A 214 -2.77 9.10 9.66
N ILE A 215 -2.78 10.18 8.88
CA ILE A 215 -3.52 10.25 7.62
C ILE A 215 -2.51 10.19 6.48
N SER A 216 -2.56 9.13 5.71
CA SER A 216 -1.76 8.97 4.48
C SER A 216 -2.66 8.92 3.24
N CYS A 217 -2.10 9.29 2.10
CA CYS A 217 -2.80 9.34 0.84
C CYS A 217 -1.90 8.80 -0.28
N GLY A 218 -2.48 8.04 -1.19
CA GLY A 218 -1.85 7.71 -2.46
C GLY A 218 -2.75 8.16 -3.60
N LEU A 219 -2.13 8.71 -4.64
CA LEU A 219 -2.82 9.24 -5.82
C LEU A 219 -2.38 8.49 -7.06
N ILE A 220 -3.33 7.96 -7.80
CA ILE A 220 -3.14 7.40 -9.14
C ILE A 220 -3.72 8.39 -10.15
N THR A 221 -2.93 8.75 -11.16
CA THR A 221 -3.35 9.59 -12.28
C THR A 221 -2.93 8.92 -13.58
N ARG A 222 -3.86 8.76 -14.51
CA ARG A 222 -3.64 8.01 -15.77
C ARG A 222 -3.06 6.61 -15.51
N GLY A 223 -3.60 5.93 -14.52
CA GLY A 223 -3.15 4.60 -14.10
C GLY A 223 -1.74 4.55 -13.47
N SER A 224 -1.13 5.68 -13.14
CA SER A 224 0.22 5.76 -12.59
C SER A 224 0.26 6.47 -11.25
N LEU A 225 1.08 5.97 -10.33
CA LEU A 225 1.24 6.55 -9.00
C LEU A 225 1.97 7.90 -9.08
N VAL A 226 1.38 8.93 -8.45
CA VAL A 226 1.94 10.28 -8.36
C VAL A 226 2.81 10.40 -7.12
N ARG A 227 4.12 10.58 -7.33
CA ARG A 227 5.11 10.79 -6.25
C ARG A 227 5.55 12.25 -6.09
N GLY A 228 5.27 13.09 -7.10
CA GLY A 228 5.75 14.47 -7.12
C GLY A 228 7.25 14.58 -7.42
N TYR A 229 7.75 15.82 -7.38
CA TYR A 229 9.13 16.16 -7.79
C TYR A 229 10.22 15.46 -6.97
N LEU A 230 10.02 15.36 -5.63
CA LEU A 230 11.00 14.76 -4.71
C LEU A 230 10.45 13.53 -3.97
N GLY A 231 9.35 12.94 -4.43
CA GLY A 231 8.69 11.84 -3.72
C GLY A 231 7.73 12.27 -2.60
N PHE A 232 7.52 13.56 -2.37
CA PHE A 232 6.79 14.09 -1.20
C PHE A 232 5.32 14.41 -1.48
N ALA A 233 4.81 14.08 -2.66
CA ALA A 233 3.41 14.28 -2.95
C ALA A 233 2.52 13.49 -1.96
N ASN A 234 1.30 13.98 -1.80
CA ASN A 234 0.23 13.27 -1.09
C ASN A 234 0.36 13.24 0.45
N ALA A 235 1.21 14.05 1.06
CA ALA A 235 1.27 14.21 2.53
C ALA A 235 0.07 15.02 3.07
N VAL A 236 -1.16 14.59 2.70
CA VAL A 236 -2.40 15.35 2.94
C VAL A 236 -2.77 15.46 4.42
N GLY A 237 -2.34 14.52 5.26
CA GLY A 237 -2.53 14.58 6.71
C GLY A 237 -1.96 15.85 7.34
N HIS A 238 -0.98 16.47 6.67
CA HIS A 238 -0.37 17.71 7.10
C HIS A 238 -0.93 18.97 6.42
N HIS A 239 -2.04 18.88 5.69
CA HIS A 239 -2.80 20.06 5.27
C HIS A 239 -3.36 20.78 6.50
N THR A 240 -3.24 22.11 6.55
CA THR A 240 -3.82 22.90 7.63
C THR A 240 -5.32 23.05 7.40
N ILE A 241 -6.13 22.52 8.31
CA ILE A 241 -7.60 22.67 8.32
C ILE A 241 -8.09 23.61 9.41
N ASN A 242 -7.24 23.91 10.40
CA ASN A 242 -7.54 24.85 11.47
C ASN A 242 -6.37 25.82 11.69
N ILE A 243 -6.54 27.07 11.30
CA ILE A 243 -5.49 28.12 11.43
C ILE A 243 -5.34 28.64 12.86
N HIS A 244 -6.27 28.31 13.76
CA HIS A 244 -6.28 28.77 15.16
C HIS A 244 -5.73 27.73 16.13
N GLU A 245 -5.24 26.61 15.62
CA GLU A 245 -4.66 25.56 16.46
C GLU A 245 -3.35 26.04 17.11
N THR A 246 -3.23 25.78 18.40
CA THR A 246 -2.06 26.14 19.20
C THR A 246 -1.18 24.96 19.58
N HIS A 247 -1.71 23.74 19.44
CA HIS A 247 -0.94 22.50 19.65
C HIS A 247 -0.15 22.15 18.39
N GLN A 248 1.16 22.00 18.55
CA GLN A 248 2.04 21.70 17.41
C GLN A 248 1.89 20.25 16.95
N CYS A 249 1.73 20.05 15.64
CA CYS A 249 1.79 18.73 15.01
C CYS A 249 3.23 18.19 15.05
N SER A 250 3.39 16.86 15.06
CA SER A 250 4.69 16.18 14.98
C SER A 250 5.54 16.61 13.78
N CYS A 251 4.94 17.11 12.71
CA CYS A 251 5.64 17.67 11.55
C CYS A 251 6.18 19.09 11.76
N GLY A 252 5.94 19.71 12.92
CA GLY A 252 6.35 21.07 13.25
C GLY A 252 5.36 22.17 12.86
N LYS A 253 4.28 21.85 12.12
CA LYS A 253 3.21 22.81 11.74
C LYS A 253 2.09 22.82 12.78
N TYR A 254 1.09 23.68 12.57
CA TYR A 254 -0.10 23.78 13.40
C TYR A 254 -1.35 23.53 12.56
N GLY A 255 -2.38 22.93 13.18
CA GLY A 255 -3.69 22.72 12.58
C GLY A 255 -3.72 21.70 11.46
N CYS A 256 -2.80 20.74 11.46
CA CYS A 256 -2.76 19.65 10.49
C CYS A 256 -4.00 18.74 10.60
N TRP A 257 -4.50 18.26 9.48
CA TRP A 257 -5.71 17.44 9.41
C TRP A 257 -5.64 16.19 10.28
N GLU A 258 -4.49 15.52 10.35
CA GLU A 258 -4.31 14.33 11.19
C GLU A 258 -4.49 14.57 12.68
N GLN A 259 -4.31 15.81 13.17
CA GLN A 259 -4.56 16.17 14.59
C GLN A 259 -6.05 16.09 14.95
N TYR A 260 -6.95 15.99 13.97
CA TYR A 260 -8.40 15.96 14.15
C TYR A 260 -9.06 14.68 13.65
N CYS A 261 -8.39 13.94 12.78
CA CYS A 261 -9.01 12.81 12.07
C CYS A 261 -8.18 11.53 12.06
N SER A 262 -7.09 11.43 12.83
CA SER A 262 -6.39 10.16 13.05
C SER A 262 -7.07 9.33 14.16
N ASP A 263 -6.78 8.02 14.20
CA ASP A 263 -7.22 7.14 15.31
C ASP A 263 -6.72 7.69 16.66
N GLN A 264 -5.48 8.19 16.69
CA GLN A 264 -4.91 8.81 17.88
C GLN A 264 -5.72 10.03 18.35
N SER A 265 -6.18 10.88 17.42
CA SER A 265 -6.98 12.05 17.77
C SER A 265 -8.34 11.69 18.36
N LEU A 266 -8.94 10.59 17.91
CA LEU A 266 -10.19 10.06 18.47
C LEU A 266 -9.99 9.55 19.90
N ILE A 267 -8.91 8.83 20.15
CA ILE A 267 -8.54 8.29 21.47
C ILE A 267 -8.27 9.45 22.44
N GLU A 268 -7.37 10.37 22.07
CA GLU A 268 -6.98 11.52 22.90
C GLU A 268 -8.17 12.43 23.21
N GLY A 269 -8.96 12.78 22.18
CA GLY A 269 -10.15 13.61 22.35
C GLY A 269 -11.18 12.99 23.29
N THR A 270 -11.35 11.65 23.23
CA THR A 270 -12.24 10.92 24.13
C THR A 270 -11.69 10.90 25.55
N ASN A 271 -10.40 10.66 25.71
CA ASN A 271 -9.71 10.62 26.99
C ASN A 271 -9.75 11.98 27.72
N HIS A 272 -9.78 13.10 27.00
CA HIS A 272 -9.96 14.42 27.61
C HIS A 272 -11.36 14.65 28.23
N LEU A 273 -12.35 13.88 27.80
CA LEU A 273 -13.75 13.98 28.25
C LEU A 273 -14.16 12.88 29.22
N ARG A 274 -13.26 11.96 29.57
CA ARG A 274 -13.54 10.78 30.40
C ARG A 274 -12.51 10.61 31.51
N GLU A 275 -12.96 10.07 32.63
CA GLU A 275 -12.06 9.65 33.73
C GLU A 275 -11.32 8.34 33.38
N THR A 276 -12.04 7.38 32.76
CA THR A 276 -11.45 6.11 32.33
C THR A 276 -10.85 6.25 30.94
N GLN A 277 -9.56 6.01 30.84
CA GLN A 277 -8.81 6.12 29.61
C GLN A 277 -9.00 4.90 28.70
N ILE A 278 -8.95 5.13 27.38
CA ILE A 278 -8.86 4.13 26.34
C ILE A 278 -7.51 4.28 25.61
N HIS A 279 -7.03 3.20 24.99
CA HIS A 279 -5.71 3.13 24.39
C HIS A 279 -5.72 2.67 22.93
N THR A 280 -6.84 2.14 22.45
CA THR A 280 -6.97 1.56 21.10
C THR A 280 -8.20 2.10 20.38
N ILE A 281 -8.15 2.05 19.04
CA ILE A 281 -9.30 2.43 18.23
C ILE A 281 -10.46 1.45 18.39
N GLU A 282 -10.18 0.20 18.71
CA GLU A 282 -11.17 -0.83 19.00
C GLU A 282 -11.98 -0.47 20.25
N GLU A 283 -11.33 -0.02 21.32
CA GLU A 283 -11.98 0.49 22.52
C GLU A 283 -12.85 1.71 22.24
N TYR A 284 -12.36 2.63 21.39
CA TYR A 284 -13.16 3.78 20.95
C TYR A 284 -14.40 3.34 20.16
N ILE A 285 -14.26 2.40 19.22
CA ILE A 285 -15.36 1.83 18.45
C ILE A 285 -16.40 1.20 19.39
N ASP A 286 -15.97 0.49 20.42
CA ASP A 286 -16.88 -0.12 21.39
C ASP A 286 -17.62 0.93 22.24
N LEU A 287 -16.99 2.04 22.60
CA LEU A 287 -17.67 3.17 23.24
C LEU A 287 -18.74 3.80 22.33
N VAL A 288 -18.45 3.96 21.05
CA VAL A 288 -19.44 4.46 20.08
C VAL A 288 -20.64 3.50 19.98
N LYS A 289 -20.42 2.17 19.93
CA LYS A 289 -21.51 1.16 19.97
C LYS A 289 -22.35 1.27 21.25
N GLN A 290 -21.72 1.57 22.38
CA GLN A 290 -22.37 1.75 23.67
C GLN A 290 -23.06 3.11 23.81
N GLN A 291 -23.03 3.95 22.80
CA GLN A 291 -23.58 5.32 22.79
C GLN A 291 -22.98 6.22 23.88
N ASP A 292 -21.68 6.05 24.17
CA ASP A 292 -20.98 6.87 25.15
C ASP A 292 -20.98 8.35 24.73
N PRO A 293 -21.42 9.29 25.61
CA PRO A 293 -21.58 10.69 25.24
C PRO A 293 -20.27 11.38 24.84
N ALA A 294 -19.13 11.01 25.46
CA ALA A 294 -17.81 11.58 25.13
C ALA A 294 -17.38 11.11 23.73
N ALA A 295 -17.44 9.79 23.47
CA ALA A 295 -17.10 9.20 22.19
C ALA A 295 -17.98 9.77 21.05
N LEU A 296 -19.29 9.92 21.27
CA LEU A 296 -20.21 10.52 20.30
C LEU A 296 -19.93 12.01 20.05
N THR A 297 -19.45 12.75 21.04
CA THR A 297 -19.06 14.14 20.87
C THR A 297 -17.83 14.25 19.99
N VAL A 298 -16.81 13.43 20.25
CA VAL A 298 -15.59 13.35 19.43
C VAL A 298 -15.90 12.90 18.01
N LEU A 299 -16.79 11.89 17.85
CA LEU A 299 -17.24 11.42 16.53
C LEU A 299 -17.86 12.53 15.68
N ARG A 300 -18.69 13.39 16.26
CA ARG A 300 -19.28 14.53 15.52
C ARG A 300 -18.22 15.53 15.05
N HIS A 301 -17.19 15.76 15.86
CA HIS A 301 -16.06 16.61 15.46
C HIS A 301 -15.23 15.97 14.36
N PHE A 302 -14.95 14.66 14.48
CA PHE A 302 -14.27 13.87 13.46
C PHE A 302 -14.99 13.98 12.10
N ILE A 303 -16.30 13.74 12.04
CA ILE A 303 -17.08 13.80 10.79
C ILE A 303 -16.94 15.17 10.13
N LYS A 304 -17.06 16.26 10.89
CA LYS A 304 -16.93 17.64 10.37
C LYS A 304 -15.52 17.90 9.81
N ASN A 305 -14.49 17.54 10.57
CA ASN A 305 -13.10 17.77 10.18
C ASN A 305 -12.68 16.86 9.02
N LEU A 306 -13.20 15.63 8.98
CA LEU A 306 -12.98 14.71 7.87
C LEU A 306 -13.59 15.26 6.57
N ALA A 307 -14.80 15.83 6.64
CA ALA A 307 -15.46 16.44 5.50
C ALA A 307 -14.69 17.66 4.96
N ILE A 308 -14.07 18.49 5.82
CA ILE A 308 -13.22 19.61 5.38
C ILE A 308 -12.03 19.09 4.57
N GLY A 309 -11.27 18.14 5.12
CA GLY A 309 -10.10 17.58 4.44
C GLY A 309 -10.47 16.85 3.15
N LEU A 310 -11.58 16.10 3.17
CA LEU A 310 -12.09 15.40 1.98
C LEU A 310 -12.51 16.38 0.88
N SER A 311 -13.16 17.49 1.23
CA SER A 311 -13.48 18.57 0.28
C SER A 311 -12.24 19.12 -0.39
N ASN A 312 -11.16 19.36 0.39
CA ASN A 312 -9.89 19.84 -0.16
C ASN A 312 -9.30 18.84 -1.16
N ILE A 313 -9.30 17.52 -0.82
CA ILE A 313 -8.81 16.47 -1.73
C ILE A 313 -9.65 16.45 -3.02
N ILE A 314 -10.96 16.48 -2.91
CA ILE A 314 -11.87 16.47 -4.06
C ILE A 314 -11.54 17.63 -5.02
N PHE A 315 -11.34 18.83 -4.49
CA PHE A 315 -11.01 19.99 -5.34
C PHE A 315 -9.62 19.94 -5.94
N PHE A 316 -8.64 19.42 -5.21
CA PHE A 316 -7.27 19.36 -5.70
C PHE A 316 -7.04 18.21 -6.69
N MET A 317 -7.59 17.02 -6.39
CA MET A 317 -7.26 15.81 -7.13
C MET A 317 -8.31 15.48 -8.19
N ASN A 318 -9.58 15.81 -7.92
CA ASN A 318 -10.71 15.56 -8.83
C ASN A 318 -10.74 14.12 -9.38
N SER A 319 -10.49 13.15 -8.51
CA SER A 319 -10.40 11.73 -8.87
C SER A 319 -11.77 11.16 -9.25
N GLU A 320 -11.83 10.18 -10.14
CA GLU A 320 -13.04 9.43 -10.48
C GLU A 320 -13.56 8.64 -9.28
N MET A 321 -12.63 8.09 -8.49
CA MET A 321 -12.89 7.24 -7.33
C MET A 321 -12.04 7.68 -6.15
N ILE A 322 -12.65 7.69 -4.96
CA ILE A 322 -11.94 7.84 -3.67
C ILE A 322 -12.19 6.58 -2.85
N ILE A 323 -11.12 5.88 -2.47
CA ILE A 323 -11.19 4.74 -1.57
C ILE A 323 -10.72 5.18 -0.19
N MET A 324 -11.56 4.95 0.82
CA MET A 324 -11.25 5.29 2.21
C MET A 324 -10.94 4.01 3.00
N ASN A 325 -9.77 3.97 3.59
CA ASN A 325 -9.36 2.92 4.51
C ASN A 325 -9.38 3.48 5.95
N SER A 326 -10.31 3.02 6.78
CA SER A 326 -10.45 3.40 8.19
C SER A 326 -11.15 2.29 8.96
N LYS A 327 -10.61 1.89 10.10
CA LYS A 327 -11.25 0.93 11.00
C LYS A 327 -12.59 1.44 11.51
N LEU A 328 -12.65 2.73 11.87
CA LEU A 328 -13.88 3.37 12.33
C LEU A 328 -14.97 3.32 11.26
N LEU A 329 -14.66 3.70 10.02
CA LEU A 329 -15.65 3.74 8.95
C LEU A 329 -16.07 2.32 8.51
N ARG A 330 -15.18 1.33 8.59
CA ARG A 330 -15.55 -0.08 8.37
C ARG A 330 -16.49 -0.60 9.48
N ALA A 331 -16.28 -0.18 10.74
CA ALA A 331 -17.17 -0.54 11.83
C ALA A 331 -18.54 0.15 11.73
N PHE A 332 -18.60 1.33 11.15
CA PHE A 332 -19.80 2.15 11.01
C PHE A 332 -19.99 2.68 9.58
N PRO A 333 -20.27 1.81 8.58
CA PRO A 333 -20.37 2.24 7.17
C PRO A 333 -21.45 3.30 6.92
N TYR A 334 -22.47 3.39 7.78
CA TYR A 334 -23.53 4.38 7.72
C TYR A 334 -23.03 5.83 7.94
N LEU A 335 -21.81 6.03 8.46
CA LEU A 335 -21.21 7.37 8.59
C LEU A 335 -20.77 7.94 7.24
N LEU A 336 -20.49 7.10 6.24
CA LEU A 336 -20.02 7.56 4.94
C LEU A 336 -21.02 8.50 4.24
N PRO A 337 -22.32 8.20 4.14
CA PRO A 337 -23.32 9.15 3.64
C PRO A 337 -23.40 10.45 4.43
N GLU A 338 -23.19 10.42 5.75
CA GLU A 338 -23.18 11.61 6.60
C GLU A 338 -21.97 12.50 6.31
N ILE A 339 -20.79 11.92 6.19
CA ILE A 339 -19.55 12.59 5.78
C ILE A 339 -19.74 13.22 4.40
N MET A 340 -20.26 12.45 3.44
CA MET A 340 -20.55 12.94 2.09
C MET A 340 -21.49 14.14 2.09
N LYS A 341 -22.55 14.09 2.87
CA LYS A 341 -23.49 15.20 3.01
C LYS A 341 -22.82 16.46 3.60
N ALA A 342 -21.87 16.28 4.53
CA ALA A 342 -21.08 17.38 5.11
C ALA A 342 -20.01 17.93 4.15
N THR A 343 -19.60 17.14 3.15
CA THR A 343 -18.61 17.48 2.12
C THR A 343 -19.23 18.28 0.95
N VAL A 344 -20.54 18.53 0.95
CA VAL A 344 -21.36 18.97 -0.19
C VAL A 344 -20.75 20.10 -1.01
N LEU A 345 -20.49 19.76 -2.26
CA LEU A 345 -20.19 20.68 -3.35
C LEU A 345 -21.25 20.48 -4.44
N PRO A 346 -21.86 21.54 -4.97
CA PRO A 346 -22.89 21.41 -6.01
C PRO A 346 -22.43 20.68 -7.28
N ILE A 347 -21.11 20.53 -7.46
CA ILE A 347 -20.48 19.97 -8.67
C ILE A 347 -19.95 18.54 -8.50
N THR A 348 -20.02 17.94 -7.30
CA THR A 348 -19.36 16.64 -7.01
C THR A 348 -20.30 15.43 -7.11
N HIS A 349 -21.36 15.51 -7.89
CA HIS A 349 -22.33 14.41 -8.01
C HIS A 349 -21.84 13.15 -8.75
N SER A 350 -20.62 13.15 -9.29
CA SER A 350 -20.08 12.06 -10.11
C SER A 350 -18.97 11.24 -9.47
N GLN A 351 -18.48 11.63 -8.28
CA GLN A 351 -17.38 10.90 -7.64
C GLN A 351 -17.92 9.74 -6.79
N GLU A 352 -17.38 8.54 -7.03
CA GLU A 352 -17.66 7.40 -6.18
C GLU A 352 -16.72 7.40 -4.98
N ILE A 353 -17.25 7.15 -3.78
CA ILE A 353 -16.47 6.98 -2.57
C ILE A 353 -16.80 5.62 -1.98
N LEU A 354 -15.78 4.77 -1.86
CA LEU A 354 -15.90 3.42 -1.33
C LEU A 354 -15.02 3.22 -0.09
N LEU A 355 -15.39 2.24 0.72
CA LEU A 355 -14.50 1.74 1.76
C LEU A 355 -13.57 0.68 1.20
N SER A 356 -12.30 0.73 1.57
CA SER A 356 -11.31 -0.27 1.22
C SER A 356 -11.73 -1.67 1.69
N THR A 357 -11.64 -2.64 0.79
CA THR A 357 -11.82 -4.07 1.11
C THR A 357 -10.54 -4.72 1.60
N LEU A 358 -9.37 -4.12 1.33
CA LEU A 358 -8.07 -4.58 1.82
C LEU A 358 -7.85 -4.23 3.30
N GLY A 359 -8.53 -3.21 3.79
CA GLY A 359 -8.36 -2.75 5.16
C GLY A 359 -6.91 -2.38 5.47
N ASP A 360 -6.45 -2.75 6.66
CA ASP A 360 -5.11 -2.44 7.14
C ASP A 360 -4.01 -3.23 6.40
N GLU A 361 -4.39 -4.23 5.60
CA GLU A 361 -3.45 -5.03 4.82
C GLU A 361 -3.03 -4.36 3.49
N GLY A 362 -3.73 -3.32 3.05
CA GLY A 362 -3.44 -2.63 1.78
C GLY A 362 -1.96 -2.25 1.62
N PRO A 363 -1.35 -1.51 2.55
CA PRO A 363 0.06 -1.10 2.46
C PRO A 363 1.04 -2.28 2.42
N ILE A 364 0.86 -3.30 3.28
CA ILE A 364 1.78 -4.43 3.36
C ILE A 364 1.67 -5.36 2.14
N LEU A 365 0.46 -5.55 1.59
CA LEU A 365 0.25 -6.28 0.35
C LEU A 365 0.81 -5.52 -0.86
N GLY A 366 0.70 -4.18 -0.85
CA GLY A 366 1.32 -3.32 -1.84
C GLY A 366 2.85 -3.39 -1.78
N ALA A 367 3.43 -3.42 -0.57
CA ALA A 367 4.85 -3.62 -0.37
C ALA A 367 5.31 -5.00 -0.88
N SER A 368 4.60 -6.07 -0.52
CA SER A 368 4.88 -7.43 -1.02
C SER A 368 4.85 -7.50 -2.55
N ARG A 369 3.80 -6.94 -3.15
CA ARG A 369 3.69 -6.83 -4.60
C ARG A 369 4.85 -6.09 -5.23
N LYS A 370 5.29 -4.99 -4.61
CA LYS A 370 6.41 -4.19 -5.09
C LYS A 370 7.73 -4.96 -5.02
N ALA A 371 7.99 -5.71 -3.94
CA ALA A 371 9.17 -6.57 -3.84
C ALA A 371 9.23 -7.61 -4.99
N ILE A 372 8.09 -8.22 -5.32
CA ILE A 372 7.98 -9.16 -6.44
C ILE A 372 8.27 -8.47 -7.78
N GLU A 373 7.73 -7.28 -8.02
CA GLU A 373 7.94 -6.52 -9.25
C GLU A 373 9.41 -6.09 -9.41
N GLU A 374 10.06 -5.66 -8.34
CA GLU A 374 11.49 -5.31 -8.33
C GLU A 374 12.38 -6.52 -8.62
N PHE A 375 12.03 -7.69 -8.09
CA PHE A 375 12.72 -8.93 -8.43
C PHE A 375 12.66 -9.23 -9.94
N PHE A 376 11.48 -9.12 -10.56
CA PHE A 376 11.35 -9.33 -12.00
C PHE A 376 12.14 -8.28 -12.80
N ALA A 377 12.10 -7.01 -12.38
CA ALA A 377 12.87 -5.95 -13.02
C ALA A 377 14.38 -6.22 -12.96
N PHE A 378 14.86 -6.63 -11.76
CA PHE A 378 16.25 -7.01 -11.55
C PHE A 378 16.66 -8.22 -12.40
N LEU A 379 15.83 -9.25 -12.49
CA LEU A 379 16.12 -10.46 -13.25
C LEU A 379 16.24 -10.18 -14.76
N ILE A 380 15.43 -9.28 -15.29
CA ILE A 380 15.46 -8.91 -16.71
C ILE A 380 16.65 -8.00 -17.04
N SER A 381 17.16 -7.24 -16.06
CA SER A 381 18.28 -6.33 -16.26
C SER A 381 19.64 -7.05 -16.40
N LYS A 382 19.72 -8.28 -15.86
CA LYS A 382 20.90 -9.18 -16.00
C LYS A 382 20.92 -9.86 -17.35
#